data_a5c105180d565692788cdf854479383b
#
_entry.id   a5c105180d565692788cdf854479383b
#
_cell.length_a   1.000
_cell.length_b   1.000
_cell.length_c   1.000
_cell.angle_alpha   90.00
_cell.angle_beta   90.00
_cell.angle_gamma   90.00
#
_symmetry.space_group_name_H-M   'P 1'
#
loop_
_entity.id
_entity.type
_entity.pdbx_description
1 polymer ?
#
loop_
_entity_poly.entity_id
_entity_poly.type
_entity_poly.pdbx_seq_one_letter_code
_entity_poly.pdbx_strand_id
1 'polypeptide(L)'
;MARSLPRRPSTPTLDRLTTDERGQLLGELLVAHPEVAAEAERLAVSRLATVDADEVAEDIEWTLREADADQLSYRAGRVRGRGYVHVDEAAGEILQELLQPELDDLVRRADLGLHDAARQMALGLLRGLANCQHDVEAGTVLAYAGPDVTDDLAWCVRDELAEAHLDLPEDLPEDLLEDVSAGSDLEPEA
;
A
#
# COMPACT_ATOMS: atom_id res chain seq x y z
N MET A 1 -25.62 -19.01 -16.40
CA MET A 1 -24.75 -20.03 -16.99
C MET A 1 -23.34 -19.76 -16.49
N ALA A 2 -22.87 -20.50 -15.50
CA ALA A 2 -21.52 -20.35 -14.95
C ALA A 2 -20.48 -20.83 -15.98
N ARG A 3 -19.62 -19.92 -16.45
CA ARG A 3 -18.46 -20.27 -17.28
C ARG A 3 -17.46 -21.02 -16.39
N SER A 4 -17.34 -22.34 -16.61
CA SER A 4 -16.28 -23.15 -15.99
C SER A 4 -14.92 -22.58 -16.43
N LEU A 5 -14.15 -22.07 -15.47
CA LEU A 5 -12.76 -21.69 -15.73
C LEU A 5 -11.97 -22.92 -16.22
N PRO A 6 -11.10 -22.80 -17.22
CA PRO A 6 -10.28 -23.89 -17.70
C PRO A 6 -9.42 -24.43 -16.55
N ARG A 7 -9.50 -25.74 -16.34
CA ARG A 7 -8.73 -26.44 -15.31
C ARG A 7 -7.24 -26.26 -15.60
N ARG A 8 -6.50 -25.63 -14.66
CA ARG A 8 -5.08 -25.44 -14.76
C ARG A 8 -4.39 -26.79 -15.00
N PRO A 9 -3.51 -26.94 -16.01
CA PRO A 9 -2.75 -28.17 -16.16
C PRO A 9 -1.93 -28.42 -14.90
N SER A 10 -1.93 -29.66 -14.40
CA SER A 10 -1.12 -30.05 -13.25
C SER A 10 0.35 -30.05 -13.66
N THR A 11 1.14 -29.17 -13.06
CA THR A 11 2.59 -29.05 -13.30
C THR A 11 3.33 -29.19 -11.96
N PRO A 12 3.42 -30.43 -11.42
CA PRO A 12 3.86 -30.66 -10.04
C PRO A 12 5.26 -30.13 -9.74
N THR A 13 6.10 -29.98 -10.73
CA THR A 13 7.45 -29.39 -10.56
C THR A 13 7.36 -27.87 -10.46
N LEU A 14 6.57 -27.20 -11.32
CA LEU A 14 6.40 -25.76 -11.29
C LEU A 14 5.72 -25.27 -9.99
N ASP A 15 4.83 -26.10 -9.43
CA ASP A 15 4.13 -25.78 -8.17
C ASP A 15 5.08 -25.79 -6.96
N ARG A 16 6.27 -26.41 -7.09
CA ARG A 16 7.30 -26.49 -6.02
C ARG A 16 8.38 -25.42 -6.13
N LEU A 17 8.41 -24.65 -7.19
CA LEU A 17 9.37 -23.56 -7.35
C LEU A 17 9.04 -22.43 -6.38
N THR A 18 10.09 -21.80 -5.84
CA THR A 18 9.99 -20.55 -5.12
C THR A 18 9.54 -19.42 -6.06
N THR A 19 9.18 -18.26 -5.50
CA THR A 19 8.80 -17.08 -6.29
C THR A 19 9.94 -16.64 -7.22
N ASP A 20 11.18 -16.61 -6.71
CA ASP A 20 12.35 -16.20 -7.47
C ASP A 20 12.66 -17.18 -8.61
N GLU A 21 12.60 -18.50 -8.35
CA GLU A 21 12.80 -19.51 -9.38
C GLU A 21 11.72 -19.44 -10.48
N ARG A 22 10.46 -19.12 -10.10
CA ARG A 22 9.39 -18.87 -11.08
C ARG A 22 9.66 -17.63 -11.93
N GLY A 23 10.16 -16.55 -11.32
CA GLY A 23 10.54 -15.33 -12.02
C GLY A 23 11.67 -15.57 -13.03
N GLN A 24 12.72 -16.29 -12.62
CA GLN A 24 13.83 -16.68 -13.49
C GLN A 24 13.37 -17.55 -14.65
N LEU A 25 12.57 -18.58 -14.36
CA LEU A 25 12.01 -19.45 -15.38
C LEU A 25 11.12 -18.70 -16.38
N LEU A 26 10.31 -17.74 -15.89
CA LEU A 26 9.51 -16.89 -16.78
C LEU A 26 10.42 -16.06 -17.70
N GLY A 27 11.49 -15.46 -17.18
CA GLY A 27 12.47 -14.73 -17.97
C GLY A 27 13.11 -15.63 -19.06
N GLU A 28 13.54 -16.84 -18.70
CA GLU A 28 14.10 -17.82 -19.66
C GLU A 28 13.09 -18.20 -20.75
N LEU A 29 11.82 -18.42 -20.36
CA LEU A 29 10.75 -18.73 -21.31
C LEU A 29 10.49 -17.60 -22.30
N LEU A 30 10.47 -16.34 -21.84
CA LEU A 30 10.25 -15.18 -22.70
C LEU A 30 11.42 -14.96 -23.68
N VAL A 31 12.65 -15.28 -23.24
CA VAL A 31 13.84 -15.27 -24.13
C VAL A 31 13.77 -16.37 -25.16
N ALA A 32 13.38 -17.59 -24.75
CA ALA A 32 13.28 -18.76 -25.65
C ALA A 32 12.08 -18.67 -26.62
N HIS A 33 11.03 -17.94 -26.22
CA HIS A 33 9.75 -17.86 -26.91
C HIS A 33 9.28 -16.39 -27.02
N PRO A 34 9.98 -15.56 -27.82
CA PRO A 34 9.62 -14.13 -27.95
C PRO A 34 8.21 -13.90 -28.53
N GLU A 35 7.64 -14.89 -29.20
CA GLU A 35 6.26 -14.84 -29.72
C GLU A 35 5.20 -14.77 -28.63
N VAL A 36 5.49 -15.21 -27.40
CA VAL A 36 4.57 -15.13 -26.26
C VAL A 36 4.82 -13.89 -25.39
N ALA A 37 5.90 -13.15 -25.63
CA ALA A 37 6.26 -11.99 -24.80
C ALA A 37 5.19 -10.89 -24.83
N ALA A 38 4.65 -10.57 -26.01
CA ALA A 38 3.59 -9.58 -26.15
C ALA A 38 2.28 -9.98 -25.44
N GLU A 39 1.97 -11.26 -25.43
CA GLU A 39 0.81 -11.78 -24.71
C GLU A 39 1.05 -11.76 -23.18
N ALA A 40 2.24 -12.13 -22.73
CA ALA A 40 2.61 -12.06 -21.31
C ALA A 40 2.55 -10.62 -20.80
N GLU A 41 3.08 -9.66 -21.56
CA GLU A 41 3.01 -8.24 -21.25
C GLU A 41 1.56 -7.74 -21.14
N ARG A 42 0.73 -8.07 -22.15
CA ARG A 42 -0.69 -7.71 -22.13
C ARG A 42 -1.43 -8.26 -20.91
N LEU A 43 -1.12 -9.49 -20.50
CA LEU A 43 -1.70 -10.11 -19.30
C LEU A 43 -1.21 -9.44 -18.02
N ALA A 44 0.07 -9.08 -17.94
CA ALA A 44 0.65 -8.36 -16.81
C ALA A 44 -0.01 -6.99 -16.63
N VAL A 45 -0.07 -6.20 -17.70
CA VAL A 45 -0.74 -4.90 -17.71
C VAL A 45 -2.21 -5.04 -17.31
N SER A 46 -2.94 -6.00 -17.86
CA SER A 46 -4.35 -6.23 -17.51
C SER A 46 -4.56 -6.56 -16.03
N ARG A 47 -3.62 -7.30 -15.44
CA ARG A 47 -3.67 -7.62 -14.00
C ARG A 47 -3.40 -6.40 -13.13
N LEU A 48 -2.35 -5.66 -13.46
CA LEU A 48 -1.95 -4.47 -12.70
C LEU A 48 -2.95 -3.32 -12.85
N ALA A 49 -3.63 -3.22 -13.98
CA ALA A 49 -4.65 -2.21 -14.23
C ALA A 49 -5.97 -2.44 -13.47
N THR A 50 -6.16 -3.64 -12.89
CA THR A 50 -7.38 -3.96 -12.15
C THR A 50 -7.10 -3.81 -10.66
N VAL A 51 -7.70 -2.81 -10.02
CA VAL A 51 -7.66 -2.55 -8.58
C VAL A 51 -9.10 -2.38 -8.10
N ASP A 52 -9.42 -3.04 -7.01
CA ASP A 52 -10.65 -2.84 -6.26
C ASP A 52 -10.30 -2.00 -5.02
N ALA A 53 -10.77 -0.75 -4.99
CA ALA A 53 -10.46 0.17 -3.89
C ALA A 53 -11.05 -0.28 -2.55
N ASP A 54 -12.18 -0.99 -2.58
CA ASP A 54 -12.80 -1.48 -1.35
C ASP A 54 -11.99 -2.65 -0.77
N GLU A 55 -11.46 -3.56 -1.62
CA GLU A 55 -10.54 -4.64 -1.21
C GLU A 55 -9.24 -4.06 -0.62
N VAL A 56 -8.65 -3.04 -1.26
CA VAL A 56 -7.46 -2.35 -0.74
C VAL A 56 -7.75 -1.70 0.62
N ALA A 57 -8.92 -1.07 0.79
CA ALA A 57 -9.32 -0.45 2.05
C ALA A 57 -9.46 -1.48 3.18
N GLU A 58 -10.11 -2.61 2.91
CA GLU A 58 -10.26 -3.70 3.87
C GLU A 58 -8.89 -4.31 4.26
N ASP A 59 -8.00 -4.52 3.28
CA ASP A 59 -6.68 -5.12 3.50
C ASP A 59 -5.77 -4.23 4.35
N ILE A 60 -5.71 -2.92 4.07
CA ILE A 60 -4.88 -2.00 4.86
C ILE A 60 -5.47 -1.76 6.25
N GLU A 61 -6.79 -1.60 6.38
CA GLU A 61 -7.45 -1.49 7.67
C GLU A 61 -7.12 -2.71 8.54
N TRP A 62 -7.27 -3.92 8.00
CA TRP A 62 -6.95 -5.15 8.70
C TRP A 62 -5.47 -5.20 9.09
N THR A 63 -4.55 -4.88 8.19
CA THR A 63 -3.10 -4.92 8.43
C THR A 63 -2.69 -4.01 9.58
N LEU A 64 -3.23 -2.78 9.62
CA LEU A 64 -2.88 -1.81 10.66
C LEU A 64 -3.54 -2.14 12.00
N ARG A 65 -4.78 -2.66 12.00
CA ARG A 65 -5.50 -3.06 13.22
C ARG A 65 -4.92 -4.31 13.88
N GLU A 66 -4.42 -5.26 13.09
CA GLU A 66 -3.81 -6.50 13.60
C GLU A 66 -2.34 -6.35 14.00
N ALA A 67 -1.75 -5.17 13.81
CA ALA A 67 -0.36 -4.91 14.19
C ALA A 67 -0.17 -5.06 15.71
N ASP A 68 0.58 -6.10 16.11
CA ASP A 68 0.78 -6.48 17.51
C ASP A 68 1.72 -5.51 18.23
N ALA A 69 1.27 -4.97 19.37
CA ALA A 69 2.04 -4.08 20.24
C ALA A 69 3.33 -4.72 20.82
N ASP A 70 3.47 -6.05 20.79
CA ASP A 70 4.71 -6.71 21.21
C ASP A 70 5.92 -6.23 20.38
N GLN A 71 5.71 -5.77 19.16
CA GLN A 71 6.75 -5.18 18.29
C GLN A 71 7.38 -3.91 18.90
N LEU A 72 6.62 -3.15 19.70
CA LEU A 72 7.10 -1.94 20.38
C LEU A 72 8.21 -2.23 21.39
N SER A 73 8.19 -3.43 22.01
CA SER A 73 9.17 -3.82 23.03
C SER A 73 10.63 -3.77 22.55
N TYR A 74 10.85 -3.86 21.23
CA TYR A 74 12.17 -3.83 20.59
C TYR A 74 12.53 -2.48 19.99
N ARG A 75 11.55 -1.56 19.82
CA ARG A 75 11.72 -0.29 19.13
C ARG A 75 11.58 0.93 20.03
N ALA A 76 10.75 0.85 21.08
CA ALA A 76 10.58 1.92 22.06
C ALA A 76 11.59 1.84 23.20
N GLY A 77 11.84 2.98 23.87
CA GLY A 77 12.76 3.10 24.99
C GLY A 77 14.18 3.44 24.58
N ARG A 78 15.18 2.93 25.32
CA ARG A 78 16.59 3.24 25.04
C ARG A 78 17.13 2.35 23.93
N VAL A 79 17.19 2.84 22.72
CA VAL A 79 17.67 2.12 21.52
C VAL A 79 19.13 2.45 21.27
N ARG A 80 19.96 1.40 21.07
CA ARG A 80 21.39 1.57 20.80
C ARG A 80 21.63 2.33 19.49
N GLY A 81 22.30 3.49 19.60
CA GLY A 81 22.62 4.34 18.44
C GLY A 81 21.57 5.40 18.08
N ARG A 82 20.34 5.32 18.63
CA ARG A 82 19.26 6.30 18.38
C ARG A 82 18.89 7.14 19.61
N GLY A 83 19.32 6.74 20.82
CA GLY A 83 18.93 7.42 22.07
C GLY A 83 17.67 6.84 22.68
N TYR A 84 16.76 7.70 23.16
CA TYR A 84 15.46 7.32 23.69
C TYR A 84 14.39 7.57 22.61
N VAL A 85 13.69 6.51 22.23
CA VAL A 85 12.57 6.56 21.27
C VAL A 85 11.28 6.47 22.07
N HIS A 86 10.37 7.41 21.88
CA HIS A 86 9.07 7.38 22.51
C HIS A 86 8.19 6.26 21.91
N VAL A 87 7.21 5.80 22.68
CA VAL A 87 6.38 4.67 22.26
C VAL A 87 5.49 5.04 21.06
N ASP A 88 5.00 6.26 21.02
CA ASP A 88 4.22 6.83 19.92
C ASP A 88 5.05 6.97 18.62
N GLU A 89 6.31 7.42 18.75
CA GLU A 89 7.27 7.48 17.64
C GLU A 89 7.53 6.07 17.07
N ALA A 90 7.81 5.10 17.95
CA ALA A 90 8.03 3.72 17.53
C ALA A 90 6.78 3.09 16.88
N ALA A 91 5.60 3.43 17.37
CA ALA A 91 4.33 2.98 16.81
C ALA A 91 4.11 3.56 15.39
N GLY A 92 4.34 4.85 15.22
CA GLY A 92 4.26 5.50 13.91
C GLY A 92 5.21 4.87 12.88
N GLU A 93 6.48 4.61 13.28
CA GLU A 93 7.45 3.93 12.42
C GLU A 93 6.97 2.53 11.98
N ILE A 94 6.39 1.74 12.89
CA ILE A 94 5.85 0.41 12.55
C ILE A 94 4.70 0.52 11.55
N LEU A 95 3.76 1.42 11.79
CA LEU A 95 2.60 1.60 10.92
C LEU A 95 3.02 2.09 9.53
N GLN A 96 4.01 2.99 9.46
CA GLN A 96 4.57 3.44 8.19
C GLN A 96 5.26 2.29 7.44
N GLU A 97 6.04 1.44 8.13
CA GLU A 97 6.65 0.26 7.52
C GLU A 97 5.62 -0.74 6.99
N LEU A 98 4.46 -0.87 7.67
CA LEU A 98 3.36 -1.72 7.22
C LEU A 98 2.64 -1.15 5.98
N LEU A 99 2.57 0.18 5.85
CA LEU A 99 1.99 0.85 4.70
C LEU A 99 2.94 0.85 3.49
N GLN A 100 4.26 0.81 3.70
CA GLN A 100 5.26 1.00 2.65
C GLN A 100 5.10 0.06 1.44
N PRO A 101 4.80 -1.25 1.57
CA PRO A 101 4.60 -2.12 0.42
C PRO A 101 3.47 -1.67 -0.50
N GLU A 102 2.43 -1.08 0.05
CA GLU A 102 1.28 -0.56 -0.70
C GLU A 102 1.62 0.76 -1.41
N LEU A 103 2.40 1.62 -0.75
CA LEU A 103 2.96 2.82 -1.40
C LEU A 103 3.88 2.45 -2.56
N ASP A 104 4.77 1.48 -2.37
CA ASP A 104 5.66 0.99 -3.43
C ASP A 104 4.87 0.43 -4.62
N ASP A 105 3.73 -0.26 -4.39
CA ASP A 105 2.86 -0.77 -5.45
C ASP A 105 2.09 0.35 -6.17
N LEU A 106 1.66 1.38 -5.43
CA LEU A 106 1.06 2.59 -5.99
C LEU A 106 2.03 3.29 -6.96
N VAL A 107 3.24 3.59 -6.50
CA VAL A 107 4.30 4.24 -7.29
C VAL A 107 4.63 3.39 -8.53
N ARG A 108 4.81 2.10 -8.35
CA ARG A 108 5.07 1.16 -9.45
C ARG A 108 3.98 1.21 -10.53
N ARG A 109 2.70 1.31 -10.15
CA ARG A 109 1.60 1.44 -11.12
C ARG A 109 1.63 2.77 -11.84
N ALA A 110 1.92 3.84 -11.13
CA ALA A 110 2.08 5.18 -11.71
C ALA A 110 3.23 5.20 -12.74
N ASP A 111 4.38 4.66 -12.41
CA ASP A 111 5.56 4.55 -13.28
C ASP A 111 5.28 3.74 -14.55
N LEU A 112 4.43 2.73 -14.45
CA LEU A 112 3.98 1.93 -15.60
C LEU A 112 2.91 2.63 -16.45
N GLY A 113 2.50 3.86 -16.09
CA GLY A 113 1.45 4.61 -16.76
C GLY A 113 0.02 4.11 -16.49
N LEU A 114 -0.15 3.26 -15.46
CA LEU A 114 -1.45 2.71 -15.03
C LEU A 114 -2.14 3.68 -14.05
N HIS A 115 -2.30 4.93 -14.47
CA HIS A 115 -2.72 6.04 -13.61
C HIS A 115 -4.07 5.79 -12.93
N ASP A 116 -5.05 5.19 -13.62
CA ASP A 116 -6.36 4.89 -13.03
C ASP A 116 -6.24 3.83 -11.92
N ALA A 117 -5.39 2.82 -12.12
CA ALA A 117 -5.12 1.81 -11.10
C ALA A 117 -4.40 2.40 -9.87
N ALA A 118 -3.43 3.30 -10.09
CA ALA A 118 -2.75 4.01 -9.02
C ALA A 118 -3.73 4.89 -8.22
N ARG A 119 -4.66 5.61 -8.89
CA ARG A 119 -5.71 6.39 -8.22
C ARG A 119 -6.68 5.52 -7.42
N GLN A 120 -7.11 4.38 -7.97
CA GLN A 120 -7.99 3.45 -7.25
C GLN A 120 -7.29 2.86 -6.03
N MET A 121 -6.00 2.55 -6.13
CA MET A 121 -5.20 2.10 -5.00
C MET A 121 -5.09 3.18 -3.92
N ALA A 122 -4.77 4.41 -4.28
CA ALA A 122 -4.72 5.53 -3.34
C ALA A 122 -6.08 5.78 -2.66
N LEU A 123 -7.18 5.69 -3.42
CA LEU A 123 -8.54 5.80 -2.86
C LEU A 123 -8.79 4.72 -1.80
N GLY A 124 -8.42 3.47 -2.08
CA GLY A 124 -8.53 2.38 -1.13
C GLY A 124 -7.69 2.62 0.12
N LEU A 125 -6.43 3.01 -0.03
CA LEU A 125 -5.53 3.31 1.08
C LEU A 125 -6.09 4.43 1.98
N LEU A 126 -6.53 5.54 1.39
CA LEU A 126 -7.09 6.66 2.14
C LEU A 126 -8.38 6.28 2.89
N ARG A 127 -9.26 5.48 2.28
CA ARG A 127 -10.47 4.97 2.94
C ARG A 127 -10.14 4.04 4.10
N GLY A 128 -9.20 3.10 3.92
CA GLY A 128 -8.79 2.19 4.98
C GLY A 128 -8.12 2.90 6.15
N LEU A 129 -7.31 3.94 5.88
CA LEU A 129 -6.72 4.78 6.91
C LEU A 129 -7.78 5.56 7.69
N ALA A 130 -8.79 6.12 7.02
CA ALA A 130 -9.92 6.78 7.67
C ALA A 130 -10.70 5.82 8.59
N ASN A 131 -10.92 4.58 8.16
CA ASN A 131 -11.55 3.56 8.98
C ASN A 131 -10.75 3.27 10.27
N CYS A 132 -9.41 3.41 10.22
CA CYS A 132 -8.54 3.19 11.38
C CYS A 132 -8.61 4.30 12.44
N GLN A 133 -9.21 5.45 12.17
CA GLN A 133 -9.34 6.56 13.13
C GLN A 133 -10.26 6.24 14.33
N HIS A 134 -11.15 5.27 14.17
CA HIS A 134 -12.17 4.94 15.15
C HIS A 134 -12.02 3.51 15.66
N ASP A 135 -12.56 3.25 16.86
CA ASP A 135 -12.66 1.91 17.47
C ASP A 135 -11.32 1.14 17.56
N VAL A 136 -10.24 1.85 17.98
CA VAL A 136 -8.91 1.26 18.11
C VAL A 136 -8.88 0.29 19.31
N GLU A 137 -8.56 -0.97 19.04
CA GLU A 137 -8.46 -2.00 20.07
C GLU A 137 -7.18 -1.84 20.92
N ALA A 138 -7.32 -2.01 22.24
CA ALA A 138 -6.19 -2.00 23.16
C ALA A 138 -5.27 -3.19 22.89
N GLY A 139 -3.94 -2.96 22.91
CA GLY A 139 -2.94 -4.00 22.65
C GLY A 139 -2.45 -4.06 21.21
N THR A 140 -2.95 -3.21 20.34
CA THR A 140 -2.46 -3.04 18.97
C THR A 140 -1.48 -1.88 18.88
N VAL A 141 -0.64 -1.82 17.84
CA VAL A 141 0.29 -0.71 17.60
C VAL A 141 -0.46 0.61 17.47
N LEU A 142 -1.62 0.61 16.80
CA LEU A 142 -2.48 1.80 16.66
C LEU A 142 -2.86 2.42 18.00
N ALA A 143 -3.10 1.62 19.04
CA ALA A 143 -3.46 2.12 20.38
C ALA A 143 -2.34 2.90 21.07
N TYR A 144 -1.10 2.75 20.62
CA TYR A 144 0.08 3.42 21.16
C TYR A 144 0.59 4.56 20.27
N ALA A 145 0.08 4.66 19.06
CA ALA A 145 0.42 5.73 18.13
C ALA A 145 -0.21 7.07 18.57
N GLY A 146 0.35 8.16 18.08
CA GLY A 146 -0.22 9.50 18.28
C GLY A 146 -1.59 9.62 17.62
N PRO A 147 -2.43 10.57 18.08
CA PRO A 147 -3.79 10.76 17.56
C PRO A 147 -3.81 11.11 16.06
N ASP A 148 -2.74 11.71 15.55
CA ASP A 148 -2.65 12.21 14.18
C ASP A 148 -1.97 11.19 13.24
N VAL A 149 -1.64 9.97 13.72
CA VAL A 149 -0.87 8.98 12.95
C VAL A 149 -1.52 8.59 11.63
N THR A 150 -2.84 8.44 11.61
CA THR A 150 -3.57 8.08 10.38
C THR A 150 -3.56 9.22 9.37
N ASP A 151 -3.54 10.47 9.82
CA ASP A 151 -3.43 11.66 8.99
C ASP A 151 -2.01 11.79 8.41
N ASP A 152 -0.98 11.51 9.22
CA ASP A 152 0.41 11.43 8.76
C ASP A 152 0.60 10.34 7.68
N LEU A 153 0.00 9.17 7.87
CA LEU A 153 0.03 8.09 6.88
C LEU A 153 -0.76 8.46 5.61
N ALA A 154 -1.91 9.12 5.74
CA ALA A 154 -2.69 9.61 4.61
C ALA A 154 -1.93 10.70 3.84
N TRP A 155 -1.15 11.52 4.54
CA TRP A 155 -0.26 12.48 3.90
C TRP A 155 0.79 11.78 3.02
N CYS A 156 1.40 10.68 3.48
CA CYS A 156 2.33 9.90 2.66
C CYS A 156 1.68 9.40 1.35
N VAL A 157 0.43 8.91 1.40
CA VAL A 157 -0.29 8.48 0.19
C VAL A 157 -0.50 9.65 -0.79
N ARG A 158 -0.86 10.83 -0.25
CA ARG A 158 -1.08 12.04 -1.07
C ARG A 158 0.23 12.56 -1.67
N ASP A 159 1.32 12.50 -0.93
CA ASP A 159 2.65 12.92 -1.38
C ASP A 159 3.13 12.06 -2.55
N GLU A 160 2.99 10.75 -2.47
CA GLU A 160 3.32 9.83 -3.58
C GLU A 160 2.47 10.09 -4.84
N LEU A 161 1.17 10.40 -4.68
CA LEU A 161 0.34 10.80 -5.83
C LEU A 161 0.82 12.11 -6.45
N ALA A 162 1.16 13.10 -5.62
CA ALA A 162 1.64 14.39 -6.08
C ALA A 162 2.99 14.27 -6.80
N GLU A 163 3.93 13.45 -6.28
CA GLU A 163 5.19 13.15 -6.94
C GLU A 163 5.00 12.45 -8.28
N ALA A 164 4.00 11.58 -8.38
CA ALA A 164 3.59 10.93 -9.62
C ALA A 164 2.80 11.85 -10.58
N HIS A 165 2.55 13.11 -10.20
CA HIS A 165 1.73 14.08 -10.95
C HIS A 165 0.30 13.57 -11.22
N LEU A 166 -0.26 12.84 -10.27
CA LEU A 166 -1.63 12.34 -10.31
C LEU A 166 -2.53 13.17 -9.39
N ASP A 167 -3.69 13.55 -9.89
CA ASP A 167 -4.70 14.20 -9.08
C ASP A 167 -5.33 13.21 -8.10
N LEU A 168 -5.76 13.73 -6.94
CA LEU A 168 -6.53 12.96 -5.98
C LEU A 168 -7.81 12.40 -6.63
N PRO A 169 -8.24 11.18 -6.24
CA PRO A 169 -9.50 10.62 -6.70
C PRO A 169 -10.68 11.53 -6.39
N GLU A 170 -11.59 11.74 -7.36
CA GLU A 170 -12.79 12.57 -7.19
C GLU A 170 -13.79 12.00 -6.18
N ASP A 171 -13.74 10.68 -5.92
CA ASP A 171 -14.65 9.94 -5.04
C ASP A 171 -14.16 9.89 -3.57
N LEU A 172 -13.24 10.78 -3.16
CA LEU A 172 -12.82 10.87 -1.77
C LEU A 172 -13.95 11.38 -0.89
N PRO A 173 -14.20 10.75 0.28
CA PRO A 173 -15.10 11.27 1.30
C PRO A 173 -14.72 12.70 1.69
N GLU A 174 -15.75 13.56 1.93
CA GLU A 174 -15.52 15.00 2.22
C GLU A 174 -14.68 15.22 3.49
N ASP A 175 -14.80 14.35 4.47
CA ASP A 175 -14.02 14.32 5.71
C ASP A 175 -12.51 14.13 5.48
N LEU A 176 -12.11 13.44 4.42
CA LEU A 176 -10.71 13.31 4.00
C LEU A 176 -10.21 14.47 3.15
N LEU A 177 -11.10 15.37 2.71
CA LEU A 177 -10.76 16.55 1.90
C LEU A 177 -10.54 17.80 2.76
N GLU A 178 -11.12 17.89 3.96
CA GLU A 178 -11.08 19.10 4.79
C GLU A 178 -9.67 19.44 5.29
N ASP A 179 -8.80 18.46 5.53
CA ASP A 179 -7.42 18.68 5.97
C ASP A 179 -6.47 19.22 4.87
N VAL A 180 -6.85 19.12 3.60
CA VAL A 180 -6.05 19.67 2.49
C VAL A 180 -6.06 21.20 2.49
N SER A 181 -7.08 21.83 3.07
CA SER A 181 -7.27 23.31 3.07
C SER A 181 -6.45 24.03 4.13
N ALA A 182 -6.05 23.33 5.21
CA ALA A 182 -5.38 23.96 6.35
C ALA A 182 -3.86 24.21 6.15
N GLY A 183 -3.25 23.55 5.17
CA GLY A 183 -1.80 23.64 4.89
C GLY A 183 -1.37 24.75 3.93
N SER A 184 -2.31 25.47 3.29
CA SER A 184 -2.01 26.47 2.24
C SER A 184 -1.77 27.90 2.74
N ASP A 185 -1.91 28.19 4.01
CA ASP A 185 -1.77 29.54 4.57
C ASP A 185 -0.38 29.84 5.17
N LEU A 186 0.69 29.32 4.56
CA LEU A 186 2.03 29.88 4.79
C LEU A 186 2.19 31.11 3.89
N GLU A 187 1.70 32.27 4.38
CA GLU A 187 2.03 33.56 3.79
C GLU A 187 3.57 33.76 3.80
N PRO A 188 4.19 34.18 2.68
CA PRO A 188 5.59 34.57 2.70
C PRO A 188 5.73 35.86 3.49
N GLU A 189 6.35 35.80 4.65
CA GLU A 189 6.79 37.01 5.35
C GLU A 189 7.76 37.80 4.48
N ALA A 190 7.39 39.06 4.23
CA ALA A 190 8.16 40.04 3.46
C ALA A 190 9.31 40.65 4.28
#